data_b7e87344f25584a6d4464619385ebedd
#
_entry.id   b7e87344f25584a6d4464619385ebedd
#
_cell.length_a   1.000
_cell.length_b   1.000
_cell.length_c   1.000
_cell.angle_alpha   90.00
_cell.angle_beta   90.00
_cell.angle_gamma   90.00
#
_symmetry.space_group_name_H-M   'P 1'
#
loop_
_entity.id
_entity.type
_entity.pdbx_description
1 polymer ?
#
loop_
_entity_poly.entity_id
_entity_poly.type
_entity_poly.pdbx_seq_one_letter_code
_entity_poly.pdbx_strand_id
1 'polypeptide(L)'
;KRGRGAVTIAEESTAWPKVTGDLNDGGLGFTMKWNMGWMNDFLDYMQYDPYFRAYHHNDLTFSMVYAYSEKFMLVLSHDEVVHGKASMLSKMPGEEADKFANLRAGYGYMMTHPGKKLLFMGQDIAEYDEWNEERGVEWELLKYDYHEQIRRFVKRLNELYRKNPALYAEDDSWDGFEWIDCIDANECTLSYLRKSDKEEETLLVCLNFANVDRPEYRVGVPFEGKYTEVLNSDDIAFGGKGRINSYVLEAEEIASDGRENSILMHQAPLSVSIFAYTPYTDEEKEERRKIAEAAQNAAEEAVRKATEEAAKKEAIAKKAAEEAAKKEEAARKAAEEAAEKEAVARQAAEEVVRKTAAAKKAGEEA
;
A
#
# COMPACT_ATOMS: atom_id res chain seq x y z
N LYS A 1 20.55 -44.11 11.82
CA LYS A 1 19.14 -44.36 11.45
C LYS A 1 18.29 -43.38 12.23
N ARG A 2 17.71 -42.38 11.56
CA ARG A 2 16.75 -41.47 12.21
C ARG A 2 15.59 -42.30 12.72
N GLY A 3 15.22 -42.13 13.99
CA GLY A 3 13.97 -42.68 14.53
C GLY A 3 12.81 -42.12 13.70
N ARG A 4 11.85 -42.98 13.33
CA ARG A 4 10.64 -42.51 12.62
C ARG A 4 9.93 -41.46 13.44
N GLY A 5 9.81 -40.23 12.91
CA GLY A 5 9.13 -39.09 13.53
C GLY A 5 10.00 -38.17 14.40
N ALA A 6 11.30 -38.41 14.53
CA ALA A 6 12.19 -37.49 15.23
C ALA A 6 12.55 -36.28 14.35
N VAL A 7 12.40 -35.08 14.89
CA VAL A 7 12.83 -33.82 14.28
C VAL A 7 14.09 -33.34 15.00
N THR A 8 15.13 -33.02 14.24
CA THR A 8 16.37 -32.43 14.75
C THR A 8 16.48 -30.99 14.29
N ILE A 9 16.69 -30.08 15.22
CA ILE A 9 16.78 -28.64 14.93
C ILE A 9 18.14 -28.17 15.41
N ALA A 10 18.90 -27.53 14.52
CA ALA A 10 20.19 -26.99 14.86
C ALA A 10 20.05 -25.55 15.39
N GLU A 11 20.61 -25.30 16.55
CA GLU A 11 20.96 -23.97 17.01
C GLU A 11 22.36 -23.66 16.49
N GLU A 12 22.42 -22.92 15.38
CA GLU A 12 23.67 -22.63 14.70
C GLU A 12 23.58 -21.23 14.08
N SER A 13 24.41 -20.31 14.55
CA SER A 13 24.35 -18.88 14.21
C SER A 13 25.29 -18.47 13.09
N THR A 14 26.16 -19.38 12.61
CA THR A 14 27.14 -19.04 11.58
C THR A 14 26.57 -19.25 10.17
N ALA A 15 27.32 -18.80 9.16
CA ALA A 15 27.04 -19.03 7.77
C ALA A 15 27.45 -20.44 7.27
N TRP A 16 27.56 -21.44 8.17
CA TRP A 16 27.89 -22.81 7.78
C TRP A 16 26.81 -23.34 6.80
N PRO A 17 27.21 -23.77 5.59
CA PRO A 17 26.25 -24.15 4.56
C PRO A 17 25.71 -25.55 4.76
N LYS A 18 24.50 -25.79 4.23
CA LYS A 18 23.84 -27.12 4.17
C LYS A 18 23.65 -27.79 5.54
N VAL A 19 23.36 -27.02 6.59
CA VAL A 19 23.03 -27.59 7.90
C VAL A 19 21.80 -28.49 7.78
N THR A 20 20.79 -28.06 7.00
CA THR A 20 19.57 -28.83 6.73
C THR A 20 19.65 -29.66 5.45
N GLY A 21 20.75 -29.62 4.72
CA GLY A 21 20.99 -30.38 3.50
C GLY A 21 21.11 -31.89 3.73
N ASP A 22 20.88 -32.67 2.69
CA ASP A 22 21.00 -34.14 2.75
C ASP A 22 22.46 -34.56 3.00
N LEU A 23 22.63 -35.63 3.77
CA LEU A 23 23.95 -36.21 4.09
C LEU A 23 24.71 -36.68 2.84
N ASN A 24 23.98 -37.14 1.81
CA ASN A 24 24.60 -37.63 0.56
C ASN A 24 25.14 -36.44 -0.28
N ASP A 25 24.62 -35.23 -0.06
CA ASP A 25 25.04 -34.01 -0.75
C ASP A 25 26.03 -33.17 0.09
N GLY A 26 26.61 -33.79 1.12
CA GLY A 26 27.56 -33.13 2.03
C GLY A 26 26.92 -32.21 3.07
N GLY A 27 25.60 -32.32 3.27
CA GLY A 27 24.88 -31.61 4.33
C GLY A 27 24.99 -32.31 5.68
N LEU A 28 24.60 -31.62 6.76
CA LEU A 28 24.63 -32.17 8.12
C LEU A 28 23.34 -32.94 8.47
N GLY A 29 22.31 -32.85 7.66
CA GLY A 29 21.09 -33.62 7.78
C GLY A 29 20.18 -33.23 8.94
N PHE A 30 20.28 -32.02 9.50
CA PHE A 30 19.26 -31.52 10.42
C PHE A 30 17.93 -31.32 9.70
N THR A 31 16.86 -31.41 10.43
CA THR A 31 15.52 -31.16 9.86
C THR A 31 15.30 -29.67 9.64
N MET A 32 15.72 -28.86 10.58
CA MET A 32 15.64 -27.39 10.56
C MET A 32 16.86 -26.75 11.20
N LYS A 33 17.02 -25.46 10.95
CA LYS A 33 18.02 -24.58 11.57
C LYS A 33 17.35 -23.35 12.12
N TRP A 34 17.75 -22.87 13.28
CA TRP A 34 17.32 -21.57 13.79
C TRP A 34 17.76 -20.44 12.87
N ASN A 35 16.85 -19.50 12.59
CA ASN A 35 17.18 -18.28 11.85
C ASN A 35 17.53 -17.15 12.82
N MET A 36 18.78 -17.14 13.28
CA MET A 36 19.25 -16.14 14.23
C MET A 36 19.52 -14.79 13.55
N GLY A 37 19.79 -14.77 12.23
CA GLY A 37 19.88 -13.53 11.46
C GLY A 37 18.54 -12.78 11.46
N TRP A 38 17.46 -13.47 11.07
CA TRP A 38 16.13 -12.90 11.14
C TRP A 38 15.77 -12.42 12.56
N MET A 39 16.11 -13.19 13.57
CA MET A 39 15.80 -12.85 14.96
C MET A 39 16.49 -11.55 15.39
N ASN A 40 17.79 -11.39 15.08
CA ASN A 40 18.52 -10.17 15.41
C ASN A 40 17.93 -8.95 14.66
N ASP A 41 17.81 -9.03 13.34
CA ASP A 41 17.28 -7.95 12.51
C ASP A 41 15.86 -7.55 12.96
N PHE A 42 14.99 -8.54 13.20
CA PHE A 42 13.62 -8.32 13.68
C PHE A 42 13.59 -7.62 15.05
N LEU A 43 14.38 -8.07 16.02
CA LEU A 43 14.39 -7.47 17.35
C LEU A 43 15.00 -6.06 17.35
N ASP A 44 16.05 -5.83 16.56
CA ASP A 44 16.61 -4.51 16.39
C ASP A 44 15.59 -3.54 15.81
N TYR A 45 14.87 -3.96 14.74
CA TYR A 45 13.80 -3.15 14.16
C TYR A 45 12.68 -2.85 15.15
N MET A 46 12.21 -3.84 15.88
CA MET A 46 11.06 -3.68 16.78
C MET A 46 11.37 -2.78 18.00
N GLN A 47 12.63 -2.66 18.40
CA GLN A 47 13.08 -1.80 19.50
C GLN A 47 13.13 -0.32 19.11
N TYR A 48 13.24 0.01 17.82
CA TYR A 48 13.23 1.40 17.38
C TYR A 48 11.86 2.04 17.62
N ASP A 49 11.89 3.31 18.08
CA ASP A 49 10.71 4.15 18.02
C ASP A 49 10.18 4.19 16.57
N PRO A 50 8.87 4.07 16.34
CA PRO A 50 8.28 4.07 15.00
C PRO A 50 8.73 5.23 14.10
N TYR A 51 9.08 6.38 14.70
CA TYR A 51 9.60 7.53 13.97
C TYR A 51 10.92 7.25 13.24
N PHE A 52 11.77 6.37 13.78
CA PHE A 52 13.07 6.05 13.20
C PHE A 52 13.07 4.81 12.30
N ARG A 53 11.99 4.04 12.27
CA ARG A 53 11.91 2.75 11.56
C ARG A 53 12.13 2.84 10.06
N ALA A 54 11.84 4.01 9.45
CA ALA A 54 12.11 4.26 8.03
C ALA A 54 13.59 4.02 7.65
N TYR A 55 14.51 4.28 8.56
CA TYR A 55 15.96 4.09 8.32
C TYR A 55 16.42 2.63 8.50
N HIS A 56 15.54 1.78 9.02
CA HIS A 56 15.81 0.39 9.39
C HIS A 56 14.93 -0.61 8.64
N HIS A 57 14.23 -0.16 7.61
CA HIS A 57 13.25 -0.98 6.87
C HIS A 57 13.83 -2.29 6.34
N ASN A 58 15.11 -2.27 5.94
CA ASN A 58 15.80 -3.45 5.46
C ASN A 58 15.95 -4.56 6.50
N ASP A 59 15.92 -4.25 7.80
CA ASP A 59 16.00 -5.24 8.86
C ASP A 59 14.81 -6.23 8.81
N LEU A 60 13.66 -5.79 8.26
CA LEU A 60 12.52 -6.68 8.02
C LEU A 60 12.60 -7.45 6.70
N THR A 61 13.21 -6.87 5.65
CA THR A 61 13.15 -7.44 4.30
C THR A 61 14.38 -8.29 3.96
N PHE A 62 15.53 -8.04 4.59
CA PHE A 62 16.80 -8.68 4.27
C PHE A 62 16.77 -10.20 4.46
N SER A 63 16.05 -10.70 5.46
CA SER A 63 15.92 -12.14 5.72
C SER A 63 15.40 -12.93 4.53
N MET A 64 14.59 -12.31 3.66
CA MET A 64 14.08 -12.96 2.45
C MET A 64 15.16 -13.26 1.41
N VAL A 65 16.29 -12.55 1.43
CA VAL A 65 17.41 -12.81 0.52
C VAL A 65 17.98 -14.22 0.72
N TYR A 66 17.92 -14.74 1.93
CA TYR A 66 18.45 -16.05 2.29
C TYR A 66 17.41 -17.03 2.86
N ALA A 67 16.15 -16.65 2.92
CA ALA A 67 15.06 -17.40 3.57
C ALA A 67 14.96 -18.88 3.14
N TYR A 68 15.39 -19.20 1.92
CA TYR A 68 15.34 -20.55 1.34
C TYR A 68 16.71 -21.23 1.19
N SER A 69 17.75 -20.64 1.77
CA SER A 69 19.09 -21.28 1.79
C SER A 69 19.16 -22.50 2.72
N GLU A 70 18.30 -22.53 3.72
CA GLU A 70 18.14 -23.61 4.71
C GLU A 70 16.65 -23.76 5.06
N LYS A 71 16.27 -24.84 5.73
CA LYS A 71 14.93 -25.00 6.31
C LYS A 71 14.89 -24.31 7.66
N PHE A 72 14.52 -23.04 7.64
CA PHE A 72 14.59 -22.19 8.82
C PHE A 72 13.42 -22.36 9.77
N MET A 73 13.72 -22.17 11.06
CA MET A 73 12.78 -21.89 12.12
C MET A 73 13.04 -20.48 12.64
N LEU A 74 12.08 -19.59 12.55
CA LEU A 74 12.11 -18.26 13.15
C LEU A 74 12.01 -18.42 14.66
N VAL A 75 12.96 -17.87 15.37
CA VAL A 75 13.10 -18.11 16.81
C VAL A 75 13.00 -16.83 17.61
N LEU A 76 12.16 -16.85 18.64
CA LEU A 76 12.20 -15.95 19.77
C LEU A 76 12.35 -16.85 20.99
N SER A 77 13.60 -17.21 21.32
CA SER A 77 13.93 -18.20 22.32
C SER A 77 14.05 -17.59 23.74
N HIS A 78 14.52 -18.37 24.68
CA HIS A 78 14.85 -17.89 26.03
C HIS A 78 15.99 -16.89 26.02
N ASP A 79 16.96 -17.06 25.09
CA ASP A 79 18.15 -16.21 25.02
C ASP A 79 17.83 -14.74 24.76
N GLU A 80 16.72 -14.45 24.08
CA GLU A 80 16.30 -13.07 23.80
C GLU A 80 15.62 -12.40 25.00
N VAL A 81 15.28 -13.14 26.05
CA VAL A 81 14.53 -12.63 27.21
C VAL A 81 15.18 -12.93 28.55
N VAL A 82 16.44 -13.41 28.56
CA VAL A 82 17.21 -13.65 29.79
C VAL A 82 17.69 -12.34 30.41
N HIS A 83 18.25 -12.44 31.61
CA HIS A 83 18.74 -11.32 32.42
C HIS A 83 19.60 -10.34 31.62
N GLY A 84 19.25 -9.06 31.70
CA GLY A 84 19.90 -7.95 31.01
C GLY A 84 19.46 -7.73 29.56
N LYS A 85 18.52 -8.53 29.05
CA LYS A 85 18.04 -8.41 27.66
C LYS A 85 16.61 -7.85 27.52
N ALA A 86 15.90 -7.63 28.61
CA ALA A 86 14.49 -7.24 28.69
C ALA A 86 13.53 -8.32 28.14
N SER A 87 12.28 -8.32 28.61
CA SER A 87 11.22 -9.18 28.05
C SER A 87 10.81 -8.71 26.65
N MET A 88 10.06 -9.54 25.89
CA MET A 88 9.57 -9.14 24.57
C MET A 88 8.72 -7.87 24.62
N LEU A 89 7.83 -7.77 25.62
CA LEU A 89 7.01 -6.57 25.82
C LEU A 89 7.86 -5.36 26.18
N SER A 90 8.85 -5.52 27.06
CA SER A 90 9.70 -4.43 27.53
C SER A 90 10.62 -3.88 26.44
N LYS A 91 10.93 -4.67 25.40
CA LYS A 91 11.67 -4.21 24.22
C LYS A 91 10.84 -3.27 23.35
N MET A 92 9.50 -3.36 23.38
CA MET A 92 8.65 -2.54 22.52
C MET A 92 8.65 -1.08 22.98
N PRO A 93 8.76 -0.11 22.05
CA PRO A 93 8.73 1.32 22.34
C PRO A 93 7.30 1.81 22.62
N GLY A 94 7.21 3.00 23.21
CA GLY A 94 5.97 3.73 23.44
C GLY A 94 5.35 3.45 24.80
N GLU A 95 4.11 3.96 24.97
CA GLU A 95 3.29 3.71 26.14
C GLU A 95 2.76 2.28 26.15
N GLU A 96 2.15 1.83 27.25
CA GLU A 96 1.71 0.44 27.41
C GLU A 96 0.85 -0.06 26.24
N ALA A 97 -0.14 0.71 25.82
CA ALA A 97 -1.00 0.34 24.68
C ALA A 97 -0.20 0.19 23.36
N ASP A 98 0.80 1.06 23.12
CA ASP A 98 1.65 1.01 21.95
C ASP A 98 2.60 -0.19 21.99
N LYS A 99 3.12 -0.54 23.17
CA LYS A 99 3.93 -1.75 23.36
C LYS A 99 3.16 -3.01 22.97
N PHE A 100 1.93 -3.16 23.44
CA PHE A 100 1.08 -4.29 23.07
C PHE A 100 0.70 -4.26 21.58
N ALA A 101 0.46 -3.09 20.99
CA ALA A 101 0.20 -2.96 19.56
C ALA A 101 1.42 -3.38 18.73
N ASN A 102 2.62 -2.89 19.07
CA ASN A 102 3.87 -3.29 18.44
C ASN A 102 4.09 -4.81 18.56
N LEU A 103 3.88 -5.38 19.74
CA LEU A 103 4.08 -6.81 19.96
C LEU A 103 3.11 -7.65 19.11
N ARG A 104 1.83 -7.23 18.98
CA ARG A 104 0.87 -7.89 18.09
C ARG A 104 1.31 -7.79 16.63
N ALA A 105 1.73 -6.60 16.16
CA ALA A 105 2.21 -6.42 14.79
C ALA A 105 3.44 -7.32 14.52
N GLY A 106 4.40 -7.36 15.44
CA GLY A 106 5.59 -8.20 15.35
C GLY A 106 5.27 -9.69 15.33
N TYR A 107 4.38 -10.17 16.19
CA TYR A 107 3.94 -11.58 16.17
C TYR A 107 3.15 -11.91 14.90
N GLY A 108 2.34 -10.98 14.39
CA GLY A 108 1.68 -11.14 13.10
C GLY A 108 2.67 -11.30 11.96
N TYR A 109 3.72 -10.46 11.91
CA TYR A 109 4.80 -10.58 10.95
C TYR A 109 5.51 -11.94 11.08
N MET A 110 5.95 -12.32 12.28
CA MET A 110 6.61 -13.61 12.53
C MET A 110 5.76 -14.78 12.04
N MET A 111 4.46 -14.80 12.35
CA MET A 111 3.56 -15.92 12.03
C MET A 111 3.26 -16.03 10.54
N THR A 112 3.36 -14.94 9.79
CA THR A 112 3.10 -14.91 8.35
C THR A 112 4.37 -14.93 7.48
N HIS A 113 5.54 -14.63 8.04
CA HIS A 113 6.83 -14.78 7.35
C HIS A 113 7.12 -16.26 7.03
N PRO A 114 7.82 -16.61 5.93
CA PRO A 114 8.25 -18.00 5.66
C PRO A 114 9.12 -18.61 6.78
N GLY A 115 9.06 -19.92 6.93
CA GLY A 115 9.77 -20.68 7.96
C GLY A 115 8.88 -21.10 9.13
N LYS A 116 9.33 -22.07 9.93
CA LYS A 116 8.63 -22.54 11.13
C LYS A 116 8.83 -21.55 12.28
N LYS A 117 8.04 -21.65 13.35
CA LYS A 117 7.98 -20.66 14.42
C LYS A 117 8.35 -21.26 15.77
N LEU A 118 9.12 -20.51 16.56
CA LEU A 118 9.38 -20.81 17.95
C LEU A 118 9.12 -19.55 18.78
N LEU A 119 8.12 -19.61 19.65
CA LEU A 119 7.83 -18.59 20.66
C LEU A 119 8.06 -19.22 22.03
N PHE A 120 8.99 -18.66 22.80
CA PHE A 120 9.31 -19.22 24.12
C PHE A 120 8.18 -18.98 25.13
N MET A 121 8.10 -19.81 26.16
CA MET A 121 7.06 -19.77 27.18
C MET A 121 6.97 -18.38 27.85
N GLY A 122 5.73 -17.95 28.16
CA GLY A 122 5.47 -16.65 28.77
C GLY A 122 5.40 -15.48 27.76
N GLN A 123 6.01 -15.63 26.58
CA GLN A 123 5.93 -14.59 25.55
C GLN A 123 4.53 -14.46 24.94
N ASP A 124 3.75 -15.54 24.95
CA ASP A 124 2.35 -15.56 24.47
C ASP A 124 1.38 -14.84 25.41
N ILE A 125 1.79 -14.55 26.63
CA ILE A 125 1.07 -13.71 27.59
C ILE A 125 1.76 -12.38 27.85
N ALA A 126 2.85 -12.10 27.14
CA ALA A 126 3.65 -10.86 27.21
C ALA A 126 4.16 -10.55 28.62
N GLU A 127 4.88 -11.49 29.24
CA GLU A 127 5.48 -11.26 30.54
C GLU A 127 6.29 -9.96 30.59
N TYR A 128 6.21 -9.21 31.69
CA TYR A 128 6.98 -7.99 31.90
C TYR A 128 8.41 -8.28 32.32
N ASP A 129 8.59 -9.31 33.14
CA ASP A 129 9.89 -9.68 33.66
C ASP A 129 10.68 -10.49 32.64
N GLU A 130 12.00 -10.37 32.74
CA GLU A 130 12.93 -11.24 32.05
C GLU A 130 12.76 -12.67 32.54
N TRP A 131 12.95 -13.64 31.65
CA TRP A 131 12.89 -15.05 32.02
C TRP A 131 13.96 -15.40 33.06
N ASN A 132 13.53 -16.14 34.05
CA ASN A 132 14.38 -16.64 35.11
C ASN A 132 14.00 -18.10 35.39
N GLU A 133 14.99 -19.00 35.39
CA GLU A 133 14.82 -20.43 35.58
C GLU A 133 14.31 -20.80 36.97
N GLU A 134 14.42 -19.91 37.95
CA GLU A 134 13.94 -20.13 39.32
C GLU A 134 12.45 -19.82 39.48
N ARG A 135 11.82 -19.20 38.49
CA ARG A 135 10.40 -18.79 38.50
C ARG A 135 9.62 -19.47 37.40
N GLY A 136 8.37 -19.80 37.64
CA GLY A 136 7.43 -20.24 36.64
C GLY A 136 6.84 -19.06 35.85
N VAL A 137 6.06 -19.39 34.81
CA VAL A 137 5.32 -18.40 34.04
C VAL A 137 4.35 -17.62 34.93
N GLU A 138 4.29 -16.31 34.74
CA GLU A 138 3.48 -15.40 35.57
C GLU A 138 2.00 -15.41 35.18
N TRP A 139 1.31 -16.54 35.36
CA TRP A 139 -0.11 -16.73 34.99
C TRP A 139 -1.06 -15.71 35.58
N GLU A 140 -0.67 -15.04 36.68
CA GLU A 140 -1.43 -13.97 37.31
C GLU A 140 -1.66 -12.77 36.38
N LEU A 141 -0.76 -12.55 35.38
CA LEU A 141 -0.90 -11.50 34.41
C LEU A 141 -2.18 -11.61 33.57
N LEU A 142 -2.72 -12.82 33.42
CA LEU A 142 -3.98 -13.04 32.69
C LEU A 142 -5.21 -12.42 33.34
N LYS A 143 -5.09 -11.86 34.56
CA LYS A 143 -6.13 -11.04 35.19
C LYS A 143 -6.21 -9.63 34.59
N TYR A 144 -5.20 -9.19 33.89
CA TYR A 144 -5.12 -7.88 33.25
C TYR A 144 -5.50 -8.01 31.78
N ASP A 145 -6.31 -7.07 31.30
CA ASP A 145 -6.93 -7.15 29.98
C ASP A 145 -5.91 -7.29 28.83
N TYR A 146 -4.84 -6.50 28.82
CA TYR A 146 -3.85 -6.55 27.74
C TYR A 146 -3.16 -7.92 27.62
N HIS A 147 -2.87 -8.57 28.75
CA HIS A 147 -2.23 -9.89 28.76
C HIS A 147 -3.18 -11.01 28.29
N GLU A 148 -4.44 -10.95 28.68
CA GLU A 148 -5.45 -11.89 28.17
C GLU A 148 -5.74 -11.62 26.68
N GLN A 149 -5.73 -10.36 26.23
CA GLN A 149 -5.95 -9.97 24.84
C GLN A 149 -4.82 -10.43 23.93
N ILE A 150 -3.54 -10.27 24.33
CA ILE A 150 -2.41 -10.78 23.55
C ILE A 150 -2.43 -12.32 23.50
N ARG A 151 -2.77 -13.00 24.59
CA ARG A 151 -2.96 -14.46 24.60
C ARG A 151 -4.03 -14.90 23.60
N ARG A 152 -5.15 -14.19 23.53
CA ARG A 152 -6.20 -14.45 22.51
C ARG A 152 -5.69 -14.21 21.09
N PHE A 153 -4.90 -13.17 20.90
CA PHE A 153 -4.30 -12.88 19.61
C PHE A 153 -3.34 -13.99 19.16
N VAL A 154 -2.41 -14.42 20.01
CA VAL A 154 -1.49 -15.53 19.73
C VAL A 154 -2.25 -16.83 19.47
N LYS A 155 -3.30 -17.12 20.24
CA LYS A 155 -4.18 -18.25 19.98
C LYS A 155 -4.81 -18.15 18.59
N ARG A 156 -5.32 -16.98 18.22
CA ARG A 156 -5.94 -16.76 16.90
C ARG A 156 -4.93 -16.88 15.75
N LEU A 157 -3.70 -16.39 15.93
CA LEU A 157 -2.61 -16.59 14.98
C LEU A 157 -2.29 -18.07 14.78
N ASN A 158 -2.20 -18.85 15.85
CA ASN A 158 -1.99 -20.31 15.78
C ASN A 158 -3.15 -21.04 15.08
N GLU A 159 -4.39 -20.62 15.29
CA GLU A 159 -5.55 -21.16 14.57
C GLU A 159 -5.49 -20.82 13.09
N LEU A 160 -5.15 -19.57 12.75
CA LEU A 160 -4.99 -19.13 11.37
C LEU A 160 -3.88 -19.94 10.67
N TYR A 161 -2.70 -20.05 11.31
CA TYR A 161 -1.57 -20.81 10.79
C TYR A 161 -1.95 -22.25 10.47
N ARG A 162 -2.62 -22.93 11.39
CA ARG A 162 -3.02 -24.34 11.23
C ARG A 162 -4.09 -24.59 10.17
N LYS A 163 -4.95 -23.60 9.92
CA LYS A 163 -6.09 -23.70 8.99
C LYS A 163 -5.76 -23.29 7.56
N ASN A 164 -4.67 -22.54 7.36
CA ASN A 164 -4.34 -21.97 6.05
C ASN A 164 -3.03 -22.56 5.51
N PRO A 165 -3.09 -23.48 4.54
CA PRO A 165 -1.92 -24.09 3.92
C PRO A 165 -0.92 -23.08 3.37
N ALA A 166 -1.37 -21.92 2.88
CA ALA A 166 -0.51 -20.84 2.43
C ALA A 166 0.57 -20.42 3.44
N LEU A 167 0.38 -20.64 4.74
CA LEU A 167 1.34 -20.27 5.78
C LEU A 167 2.42 -21.34 6.06
N TYR A 168 2.26 -22.56 5.52
CA TYR A 168 3.18 -23.65 5.88
C TYR A 168 3.45 -24.69 4.78
N ALA A 169 2.64 -24.75 3.71
CA ALA A 169 2.77 -25.81 2.69
C ALA A 169 4.02 -25.60 1.83
N GLU A 170 4.21 -24.39 1.31
CA GLU A 170 5.34 -23.99 0.47
C GLU A 170 6.28 -23.05 1.23
N ASP A 171 6.79 -23.51 2.39
CA ASP A 171 7.52 -22.67 3.34
C ASP A 171 9.04 -22.59 3.07
N ASP A 172 9.53 -23.39 2.10
CA ASP A 172 10.93 -23.53 1.75
C ASP A 172 11.24 -23.15 0.28
N SER A 173 10.32 -22.44 -0.38
CA SER A 173 10.49 -21.92 -1.74
C SER A 173 9.77 -20.58 -1.97
N TRP A 174 10.16 -19.88 -3.04
CA TRP A 174 9.48 -18.67 -3.48
C TRP A 174 8.04 -18.92 -3.97
N ASP A 175 7.65 -20.16 -4.23
CA ASP A 175 6.28 -20.48 -4.63
C ASP A 175 5.27 -20.13 -3.54
N GLY A 176 5.68 -20.20 -2.27
CA GLY A 176 4.85 -19.87 -1.11
C GLY A 176 4.84 -18.39 -0.69
N PHE A 177 5.64 -17.53 -1.36
CA PHE A 177 5.78 -16.14 -0.96
C PHE A 177 5.96 -15.20 -2.16
N GLU A 178 5.34 -14.03 -2.10
CA GLU A 178 5.53 -12.99 -3.10
C GLU A 178 5.38 -11.60 -2.49
N TRP A 179 6.35 -10.74 -2.70
CA TRP A 179 6.21 -9.34 -2.32
C TRP A 179 5.16 -8.62 -3.18
N ILE A 180 4.32 -7.82 -2.53
CA ILE A 180 3.50 -6.80 -3.19
C ILE A 180 4.23 -5.47 -3.09
N ASP A 181 4.51 -5.01 -1.85
CA ASP A 181 5.40 -3.89 -1.60
C ASP A 181 6.34 -4.16 -0.42
N CYS A 182 7.62 -3.95 -0.63
CA CYS A 182 8.67 -4.08 0.38
C CYS A 182 9.66 -2.92 0.39
N ILE A 183 9.38 -1.85 -0.36
CA ILE A 183 10.31 -0.73 -0.55
C ILE A 183 9.80 0.58 0.06
N ASP A 184 8.58 0.59 0.59
CA ASP A 184 7.96 1.79 1.17
C ASP A 184 8.47 2.07 2.59
N ALA A 185 9.78 2.30 2.68
CA ALA A 185 10.47 2.54 3.94
C ALA A 185 9.95 3.78 4.67
N ASN A 186 9.56 4.84 3.94
CA ASN A 186 9.09 6.08 4.55
C ASN A 186 7.76 5.88 5.29
N GLU A 187 6.90 5.02 4.78
CA GLU A 187 5.62 4.69 5.39
C GLU A 187 5.74 3.59 6.45
N CYS A 188 6.87 2.88 6.51
CA CYS A 188 7.09 1.71 7.37
C CYS A 188 6.03 0.63 7.17
N THR A 189 5.60 0.43 5.93
CA THR A 189 4.61 -0.57 5.54
C THR A 189 5.25 -1.69 4.75
N LEU A 190 4.67 -2.87 4.85
CA LEU A 190 5.01 -4.05 4.04
C LEU A 190 3.72 -4.72 3.60
N SER A 191 3.69 -5.20 2.37
CA SER A 191 2.64 -6.07 1.90
C SER A 191 3.18 -7.22 1.07
N TYR A 192 2.63 -8.41 1.30
CA TYR A 192 3.04 -9.63 0.60
C TYR A 192 1.95 -10.68 0.58
N LEU A 193 2.12 -11.63 -0.31
CA LEU A 193 1.26 -12.80 -0.41
C LEU A 193 1.92 -13.99 0.27
N ARG A 194 1.09 -14.79 0.95
CA ARG A 194 1.40 -16.18 1.28
C ARG A 194 0.52 -17.07 0.40
N LYS A 195 1.16 -18.06 -0.21
CA LYS A 195 0.54 -18.91 -1.24
C LYS A 195 0.69 -20.38 -0.91
N SER A 196 -0.23 -21.18 -1.41
CA SER A 196 -0.10 -22.63 -1.53
C SER A 196 -0.12 -23.03 -3.02
N ASP A 197 -0.28 -24.29 -3.31
CA ASP A 197 -0.52 -24.81 -4.66
C ASP A 197 -1.91 -24.45 -5.23
N LYS A 198 -2.77 -23.82 -4.41
CA LYS A 198 -4.12 -23.39 -4.79
C LYS A 198 -4.28 -21.89 -4.67
N GLU A 199 -4.76 -21.27 -5.75
CA GLU A 199 -4.97 -19.84 -5.80
C GLU A 199 -5.94 -19.33 -4.70
N GLU A 200 -7.04 -20.05 -4.46
CA GLU A 200 -8.05 -19.73 -3.47
C GLU A 200 -7.56 -19.81 -2.00
N GLU A 201 -6.41 -20.39 -1.75
CA GLU A 201 -5.78 -20.43 -0.43
C GLU A 201 -4.82 -19.24 -0.21
N THR A 202 -4.71 -18.31 -1.17
CA THR A 202 -3.83 -17.14 -1.07
C THR A 202 -4.28 -16.21 0.06
N LEU A 203 -3.30 -15.79 0.86
CA LEU A 203 -3.47 -14.75 1.88
C LEU A 203 -2.67 -13.49 1.48
N LEU A 204 -3.32 -12.34 1.55
CA LEU A 204 -2.66 -11.04 1.50
C LEU A 204 -2.37 -10.60 2.94
N VAL A 205 -1.14 -10.24 3.20
CA VAL A 205 -0.68 -9.71 4.51
C VAL A 205 -0.24 -8.27 4.33
N CYS A 206 -0.83 -7.38 5.11
CA CYS A 206 -0.49 -5.96 5.15
C CYS A 206 -0.03 -5.58 6.55
N LEU A 207 1.14 -4.96 6.66
CA LEU A 207 1.76 -4.55 7.92
C LEU A 207 1.99 -3.05 7.93
N ASN A 208 1.70 -2.43 9.05
CA ASN A 208 2.01 -1.03 9.32
C ASN A 208 2.79 -0.95 10.64
N PHE A 209 4.06 -0.65 10.55
CA PHE A 209 4.93 -0.46 11.71
C PHE A 209 5.09 1.00 12.11
N ALA A 210 4.42 1.94 11.41
CA ALA A 210 4.33 3.33 11.82
C ALA A 210 3.16 3.56 12.79
N ASN A 211 3.26 4.58 13.64
CA ASN A 211 2.14 5.04 14.45
C ASN A 211 1.27 6.05 13.67
N VAL A 212 0.90 5.68 12.45
CA VAL A 212 0.09 6.50 11.52
C VAL A 212 -1.12 5.70 11.07
N ASP A 213 -2.30 6.27 11.26
CA ASP A 213 -3.57 5.72 10.77
C ASP A 213 -3.76 5.98 9.28
N ARG A 214 -4.14 4.96 8.51
CA ARG A 214 -4.36 5.05 7.07
C ARG A 214 -5.75 4.53 6.71
N PRO A 215 -6.79 5.36 6.82
CA PRO A 215 -8.17 4.94 6.57
C PRO A 215 -8.44 4.59 5.10
N GLU A 216 -7.65 5.10 4.18
CA GLU A 216 -7.74 4.88 2.73
C GLU A 216 -6.38 4.43 2.18
N TYR A 217 -5.93 3.24 2.59
CA TYR A 217 -4.69 2.65 2.12
C TYR A 217 -4.97 1.71 0.93
N ARG A 218 -4.36 2.02 -0.21
CA ARG A 218 -4.49 1.19 -1.42
C ARG A 218 -3.33 0.22 -1.51
N VAL A 219 -3.64 -1.05 -1.74
CA VAL A 219 -2.63 -2.11 -1.91
C VAL A 219 -2.94 -2.92 -3.16
N GLY A 220 -1.91 -3.15 -3.98
CA GLY A 220 -2.01 -3.96 -5.19
C GLY A 220 -2.33 -5.42 -4.87
N VAL A 221 -3.16 -6.05 -5.72
CA VAL A 221 -3.52 -7.46 -5.58
C VAL A 221 -3.36 -8.21 -6.91
N PRO A 222 -2.98 -9.51 -6.89
CA PRO A 222 -2.71 -10.24 -8.12
C PRO A 222 -3.97 -10.68 -8.87
N PHE A 223 -5.09 -10.82 -8.16
CA PHE A 223 -6.30 -11.44 -8.71
C PHE A 223 -7.51 -10.54 -8.56
N GLU A 224 -8.36 -10.55 -9.59
CA GLU A 224 -9.72 -10.07 -9.46
C GLU A 224 -10.51 -10.98 -8.53
N GLY A 225 -11.23 -10.40 -7.58
CA GLY A 225 -12.01 -11.19 -6.63
C GLY A 225 -12.29 -10.44 -5.35
N LYS A 226 -12.56 -11.21 -4.33
CA LYS A 226 -12.96 -10.74 -3.01
C LYS A 226 -11.85 -10.98 -2.00
N TYR A 227 -11.62 -10.00 -1.15
CA TYR A 227 -10.63 -10.04 -0.08
C TYR A 227 -11.34 -9.81 1.25
N THR A 228 -11.40 -10.87 2.07
CA THR A 228 -12.07 -10.82 3.38
C THR A 228 -11.03 -10.77 4.48
N GLU A 229 -11.09 -9.77 5.35
CA GLU A 229 -10.20 -9.70 6.51
C GLU A 229 -10.47 -10.86 7.47
N VAL A 230 -9.49 -11.72 7.63
CA VAL A 230 -9.58 -12.92 8.48
C VAL A 230 -8.89 -12.74 9.83
N LEU A 231 -8.02 -11.73 9.91
CA LEU A 231 -7.37 -11.30 11.15
C LEU A 231 -6.93 -9.85 11.02
N ASN A 232 -7.18 -9.06 12.07
CA ASN A 232 -6.62 -7.72 12.23
C ASN A 232 -6.16 -7.55 13.68
N SER A 233 -4.92 -7.15 13.89
CA SER A 233 -4.36 -7.00 15.24
C SER A 233 -4.92 -5.79 16.00
N ASP A 234 -5.59 -4.85 15.32
CA ASP A 234 -6.28 -3.71 15.93
C ASP A 234 -7.74 -4.00 16.31
N ASP A 235 -8.19 -5.26 16.18
CA ASP A 235 -9.50 -5.68 16.68
C ASP A 235 -9.59 -5.48 18.21
N ILE A 236 -10.75 -5.01 18.68
CA ILE A 236 -11.04 -4.79 20.11
C ILE A 236 -10.84 -6.07 20.93
N ALA A 237 -11.15 -7.24 20.36
CA ALA A 237 -10.95 -8.54 21.01
C ALA A 237 -9.49 -8.81 21.40
N PHE A 238 -8.54 -8.14 20.75
CA PHE A 238 -7.10 -8.26 20.97
C PHE A 238 -6.48 -7.01 21.63
N GLY A 239 -7.32 -6.06 22.08
CA GLY A 239 -6.86 -4.83 22.73
C GLY A 239 -6.53 -3.70 21.76
N GLY A 240 -7.00 -3.80 20.54
CA GLY A 240 -6.94 -2.72 19.55
C GLY A 240 -8.07 -1.71 19.71
N LYS A 241 -8.14 -0.78 18.77
CA LYS A 241 -9.16 0.30 18.75
C LYS A 241 -10.33 -0.01 17.80
N GLY A 242 -10.35 -1.18 17.16
CA GLY A 242 -11.41 -1.64 16.28
C GLY A 242 -11.39 -1.04 14.88
N ARG A 243 -10.23 -0.57 14.41
CA ARG A 243 -10.05 -0.11 13.02
C ARG A 243 -9.82 -1.31 12.12
N ILE A 244 -10.90 -1.95 11.75
CA ILE A 244 -10.94 -3.21 10.99
C ILE A 244 -11.73 -3.03 9.71
N ASN A 245 -11.51 -3.91 8.73
CA ASN A 245 -12.26 -3.97 7.48
C ASN A 245 -13.38 -5.01 7.63
N SER A 246 -14.52 -4.59 8.18
CA SER A 246 -15.63 -5.47 8.54
C SER A 246 -16.48 -5.95 7.36
N TYR A 247 -16.22 -5.45 6.15
CA TYR A 247 -16.89 -5.82 4.91
C TYR A 247 -15.92 -6.48 3.94
N VAL A 248 -16.47 -7.22 2.99
CA VAL A 248 -15.67 -7.84 1.93
C VAL A 248 -15.17 -6.73 1.00
N LEU A 249 -13.86 -6.67 0.80
CA LEU A 249 -13.24 -5.76 -0.16
C LEU A 249 -13.24 -6.45 -1.53
N GLU A 250 -13.68 -5.73 -2.55
CA GLU A 250 -13.60 -6.20 -3.94
C GLU A 250 -12.39 -5.57 -4.63
N ALA A 251 -11.70 -6.35 -5.45
CA ALA A 251 -10.62 -5.84 -6.27
C ALA A 251 -11.17 -4.84 -7.30
N GLU A 252 -10.53 -3.68 -7.39
CA GLU A 252 -10.80 -2.62 -8.35
C GLU A 252 -9.73 -2.64 -9.45
N GLU A 253 -10.11 -2.36 -10.70
CA GLU A 253 -9.19 -2.18 -11.83
C GLU A 253 -8.45 -0.84 -11.73
N ILE A 254 -7.76 -0.64 -10.61
CA ILE A 254 -6.93 0.53 -10.33
C ILE A 254 -5.53 0.02 -10.02
N ALA A 255 -4.57 0.41 -10.84
CA ALA A 255 -3.19 -0.05 -10.68
C ALA A 255 -2.56 0.48 -9.39
N SER A 256 -1.91 -0.40 -8.62
CA SER A 256 -1.11 -0.10 -7.44
C SER A 256 -0.01 -1.14 -7.26
N ASP A 257 1.13 -0.75 -6.72
CA ASP A 257 2.24 -1.64 -6.36
C ASP A 257 2.67 -2.59 -7.49
N GLY A 258 2.64 -2.08 -8.74
CA GLY A 258 2.98 -2.86 -9.92
C GLY A 258 1.95 -3.92 -10.32
N ARG A 259 0.74 -3.89 -9.75
CA ARG A 259 -0.40 -4.75 -10.09
C ARG A 259 -1.47 -3.95 -10.84
N GLU A 260 -2.24 -4.61 -11.71
CA GLU A 260 -3.35 -3.99 -12.44
C GLU A 260 -4.56 -3.77 -11.55
N ASN A 261 -4.73 -4.64 -10.55
CA ASN A 261 -5.83 -4.60 -9.59
C ASN A 261 -5.34 -4.18 -8.20
N SER A 262 -6.20 -3.58 -7.42
CA SER A 262 -5.94 -3.18 -6.04
C SER A 262 -7.19 -3.24 -5.18
N ILE A 263 -7.00 -3.25 -3.87
CA ILE A 263 -8.08 -3.03 -2.90
C ILE A 263 -7.81 -1.75 -2.11
N LEU A 264 -8.88 -1.08 -1.69
CA LEU A 264 -8.82 0.06 -0.78
C LEU A 264 -9.23 -0.41 0.62
N MET A 265 -8.34 -0.27 1.60
CA MET A 265 -8.53 -0.78 2.95
C MET A 265 -8.19 0.26 4.02
N HIS A 266 -8.67 0.03 5.24
CA HIS A 266 -8.20 0.74 6.41
C HIS A 266 -7.00 -0.02 7.01
N GLN A 267 -5.83 0.63 7.07
CA GLN A 267 -4.63 0.10 7.69
C GLN A 267 -4.36 0.85 9.00
N ALA A 268 -4.63 0.19 10.13
CA ALA A 268 -4.44 0.77 11.46
C ALA A 268 -2.94 0.98 11.80
N PRO A 269 -2.59 1.89 12.72
CA PRO A 269 -1.23 2.05 13.23
C PRO A 269 -0.75 0.80 13.95
N LEU A 270 0.56 0.49 13.87
CA LEU A 270 1.22 -0.59 14.60
C LEU A 270 0.42 -1.90 14.50
N SER A 271 0.07 -2.30 13.27
CA SER A 271 -0.87 -3.39 13.04
C SER A 271 -0.47 -4.33 11.91
N VAL A 272 -1.08 -5.51 11.94
CA VAL A 272 -1.15 -6.46 10.83
C VAL A 272 -2.60 -6.72 10.47
N SER A 273 -2.90 -6.64 9.17
CA SER A 273 -4.17 -7.06 8.58
C SER A 273 -3.93 -8.21 7.61
N ILE A 274 -4.70 -9.27 7.72
CA ILE A 274 -4.58 -10.47 6.89
C ILE A 274 -5.90 -10.72 6.20
N PHE A 275 -5.86 -10.82 4.86
CA PHE A 275 -7.04 -11.05 4.03
C PHE A 275 -6.94 -12.41 3.34
N ALA A 276 -8.05 -13.14 3.34
CA ALA A 276 -8.22 -14.32 2.52
C ALA A 276 -8.84 -13.95 1.17
N TYR A 277 -8.24 -14.44 0.11
CA TYR A 277 -8.75 -14.29 -1.24
C TYR A 277 -9.89 -15.28 -1.51
N THR A 278 -10.89 -14.84 -2.26
CA THR A 278 -11.96 -15.68 -2.81
C THR A 278 -12.23 -15.26 -4.25
N PRO A 279 -12.09 -16.15 -5.24
CA PRO A 279 -12.40 -15.82 -6.63
C PRO A 279 -13.88 -15.49 -6.80
N TYR A 280 -14.21 -14.67 -7.81
CA TYR A 280 -15.60 -14.50 -8.23
C TYR A 280 -16.14 -15.82 -8.80
N THR A 281 -17.42 -16.11 -8.52
CA THR A 281 -18.14 -17.19 -9.21
C THR A 281 -18.34 -16.83 -10.69
N ASP A 282 -18.67 -17.82 -11.52
CA ASP A 282 -18.92 -17.57 -12.95
C ASP A 282 -20.12 -16.63 -13.16
N GLU A 283 -21.14 -16.70 -12.28
CA GLU A 283 -22.29 -15.80 -12.32
C GLU A 283 -21.87 -14.36 -11.97
N GLU A 284 -21.05 -14.17 -10.95
CA GLU A 284 -20.53 -12.84 -10.56
C GLU A 284 -19.65 -12.25 -11.65
N LYS A 285 -18.79 -13.04 -12.29
CA LYS A 285 -17.95 -12.59 -13.42
C LYS A 285 -18.82 -12.13 -14.59
N GLU A 286 -19.85 -12.87 -14.92
CA GLU A 286 -20.79 -12.52 -16.00
C GLU A 286 -21.59 -11.24 -15.69
N GLU A 287 -22.03 -11.06 -14.44
CA GLU A 287 -22.73 -9.85 -14.00
C GLU A 287 -21.82 -8.64 -14.06
N ARG A 288 -20.58 -8.74 -13.55
CA ARG A 288 -19.57 -7.68 -13.62
C ARG A 288 -19.25 -7.30 -15.05
N ARG A 289 -19.10 -8.27 -15.96
CA ARG A 289 -18.89 -8.02 -17.39
C ARG A 289 -20.03 -7.20 -17.99
N LYS A 290 -21.29 -7.54 -17.69
CA LYS A 290 -22.46 -6.79 -18.17
C LYS A 290 -22.48 -5.36 -17.65
N ILE A 291 -22.10 -5.16 -16.38
CA ILE A 291 -22.02 -3.83 -15.78
C ILE A 291 -20.92 -3.00 -16.44
N ALA A 292 -19.75 -3.59 -16.67
CA ALA A 292 -18.63 -2.94 -17.35
C ALA A 292 -18.96 -2.55 -18.79
N GLU A 293 -19.57 -3.45 -19.56
CA GLU A 293 -20.05 -3.17 -20.93
C GLU A 293 -21.10 -2.04 -20.96
N ALA A 294 -22.03 -2.03 -20.01
CA ALA A 294 -23.03 -0.96 -19.90
C ALA A 294 -22.39 0.40 -19.55
N ALA A 295 -21.42 0.41 -18.63
CA ALA A 295 -20.67 1.61 -18.26
C ALA A 295 -19.85 2.14 -19.42
N GLN A 296 -19.16 1.27 -20.18
CA GLN A 296 -18.40 1.65 -21.36
C GLN A 296 -19.30 2.27 -22.42
N ASN A 297 -20.43 1.63 -22.74
CA ASN A 297 -21.40 2.14 -23.71
C ASN A 297 -21.95 3.52 -23.29
N ALA A 298 -22.23 3.73 -22.01
CA ALA A 298 -22.68 5.02 -21.49
C ALA A 298 -21.59 6.10 -21.59
N ALA A 299 -20.32 5.75 -21.33
CA ALA A 299 -19.19 6.65 -21.47
C ALA A 299 -18.98 7.05 -22.96
N GLU A 300 -19.02 6.10 -23.88
CA GLU A 300 -18.91 6.36 -25.32
C GLU A 300 -20.06 7.28 -25.81
N GLU A 301 -21.27 7.06 -25.36
CA GLU A 301 -22.40 7.93 -25.69
C GLU A 301 -22.24 9.35 -25.14
N ALA A 302 -21.71 9.49 -23.92
CA ALA A 302 -21.42 10.79 -23.32
C ALA A 302 -20.34 11.55 -24.09
N VAL A 303 -19.25 10.87 -24.50
CA VAL A 303 -18.20 11.46 -25.34
C VAL A 303 -18.76 11.91 -26.71
N ARG A 304 -19.58 11.07 -27.34
CA ARG A 304 -20.23 11.44 -28.62
C ARG A 304 -21.09 12.69 -28.47
N LYS A 305 -21.94 12.75 -27.42
CA LYS A 305 -22.78 13.94 -27.16
C LYS A 305 -21.95 15.20 -26.91
N ALA A 306 -20.88 15.09 -26.13
CA ALA A 306 -19.98 16.21 -25.86
C ALA A 306 -19.26 16.69 -27.14
N THR A 307 -18.85 15.77 -28.00
CA THR A 307 -18.21 16.11 -29.29
C THR A 307 -19.19 16.81 -30.24
N GLU A 308 -20.44 16.34 -30.33
CA GLU A 308 -21.49 16.99 -31.12
C GLU A 308 -21.81 18.40 -30.61
N GLU A 309 -21.83 18.59 -29.30
CA GLU A 309 -22.08 19.90 -28.68
C GLU A 309 -20.93 20.87 -28.91
N ALA A 310 -19.68 20.39 -28.83
CA ALA A 310 -18.49 21.16 -29.15
C ALA A 310 -18.49 21.61 -30.62
N ALA A 311 -18.80 20.71 -31.56
CA ALA A 311 -18.89 21.04 -32.98
C ALA A 311 -19.98 22.08 -33.28
N LYS A 312 -21.14 22.00 -32.57
CA LYS A 312 -22.20 23.03 -32.69
C LYS A 312 -21.72 24.40 -32.19
N LYS A 313 -21.03 24.44 -31.06
CA LYS A 313 -20.46 25.69 -30.50
C LYS A 313 -19.41 26.28 -31.44
N GLU A 314 -18.55 25.46 -32.02
CA GLU A 314 -17.55 25.90 -32.95
C GLU A 314 -18.18 26.50 -34.26
N ALA A 315 -19.22 25.83 -34.79
CA ALA A 315 -19.94 26.32 -35.95
C ALA A 315 -20.64 27.68 -35.68
N ILE A 316 -21.20 27.89 -34.51
CA ILE A 316 -21.80 29.16 -34.07
C ILE A 316 -20.68 30.23 -33.94
N ALA A 317 -19.58 29.91 -33.32
CA ALA A 317 -18.45 30.85 -33.16
C ALA A 317 -17.88 31.27 -34.53
N LYS A 318 -17.74 30.32 -35.47
CA LYS A 318 -17.28 30.62 -36.85
C LYS A 318 -18.23 31.55 -37.58
N LYS A 319 -19.54 31.34 -37.51
CA LYS A 319 -20.50 32.27 -38.11
C LYS A 319 -20.44 33.67 -37.49
N ALA A 320 -20.33 33.77 -36.18
CA ALA A 320 -20.18 35.02 -35.47
C ALA A 320 -18.90 35.78 -35.91
N ALA A 321 -17.79 35.08 -36.04
CA ALA A 321 -16.54 35.64 -36.56
C ALA A 321 -16.64 36.14 -37.98
N GLU A 322 -17.31 35.39 -38.88
CA GLU A 322 -17.55 35.81 -40.27
C GLU A 322 -18.45 37.06 -40.33
N GLU A 323 -19.47 37.16 -39.49
CA GLU A 323 -20.32 38.37 -39.43
C GLU A 323 -19.56 39.59 -38.87
N ALA A 324 -18.73 39.36 -37.85
CA ALA A 324 -17.87 40.42 -37.28
C ALA A 324 -16.85 40.95 -38.35
N ALA A 325 -16.21 40.07 -39.08
CA ALA A 325 -15.30 40.45 -40.16
C ALA A 325 -15.99 41.26 -41.28
N LYS A 326 -17.22 40.87 -41.69
CA LYS A 326 -18.01 41.64 -42.65
C LYS A 326 -18.38 43.05 -42.13
N LYS A 327 -18.71 43.18 -40.85
CA LYS A 327 -18.99 44.49 -40.25
C LYS A 327 -17.75 45.37 -40.17
N GLU A 328 -16.62 44.80 -39.87
CA GLU A 328 -15.35 45.52 -39.81
C GLU A 328 -14.92 45.99 -41.20
N GLU A 329 -15.06 45.16 -42.22
CA GLU A 329 -14.77 45.56 -43.61
C GLU A 329 -15.71 46.70 -44.09
N ALA A 330 -17.00 46.61 -43.73
CA ALA A 330 -17.95 47.69 -44.05
C ALA A 330 -17.61 49.00 -43.33
N ALA A 331 -17.22 48.92 -42.06
CA ALA A 331 -16.81 50.10 -41.30
C ALA A 331 -15.55 50.73 -41.85
N ARG A 332 -14.57 49.89 -42.31
CA ARG A 332 -13.34 50.39 -42.95
C ARG A 332 -13.65 51.14 -44.24
N LYS A 333 -14.51 50.58 -45.10
CA LYS A 333 -14.92 51.26 -46.38
C LYS A 333 -15.61 52.58 -46.09
N ALA A 334 -16.50 52.62 -45.09
CA ALA A 334 -17.19 53.88 -44.73
C ALA A 334 -16.20 54.92 -44.16
N ALA A 335 -15.17 54.51 -43.43
CA ALA A 335 -14.13 55.40 -42.92
C ALA A 335 -13.23 55.92 -44.07
N GLU A 336 -12.89 55.11 -45.04
CA GLU A 336 -12.14 55.52 -46.26
C GLU A 336 -12.92 56.55 -47.05
N GLU A 337 -14.23 56.31 -47.29
CA GLU A 337 -15.11 57.27 -48.00
C GLU A 337 -15.28 58.62 -47.25
N ALA A 338 -15.37 58.54 -45.90
CA ALA A 338 -15.46 59.73 -45.07
C ALA A 338 -14.13 60.56 -45.13
N ALA A 339 -13.00 59.90 -45.07
CA ALA A 339 -11.69 60.53 -45.19
C ALA A 339 -11.47 61.19 -46.58
N GLU A 340 -11.93 60.53 -47.66
CA GLU A 340 -11.88 61.08 -49.00
C GLU A 340 -12.74 62.34 -49.15
N LYS A 341 -13.96 62.35 -48.61
CA LYS A 341 -14.85 63.50 -48.56
C LYS A 341 -14.26 64.66 -47.76
N GLU A 342 -13.61 64.37 -46.65
CA GLU A 342 -12.96 65.35 -45.82
C GLU A 342 -11.73 65.97 -46.53
N ALA A 343 -10.94 65.15 -47.20
CA ALA A 343 -9.83 65.62 -48.02
C ALA A 343 -10.29 66.59 -49.19
N VAL A 344 -11.36 66.18 -49.84
CA VAL A 344 -11.98 67.05 -50.88
C VAL A 344 -12.48 68.38 -50.29
N ALA A 345 -13.18 68.34 -49.20
CA ALA A 345 -13.66 69.53 -48.53
C ALA A 345 -12.52 70.42 -48.03
N ARG A 346 -11.42 69.86 -47.57
CA ARG A 346 -10.22 70.62 -47.18
C ARG A 346 -9.54 71.29 -48.33
N GLN A 347 -9.39 70.59 -49.48
CA GLN A 347 -8.88 71.20 -50.70
C GLN A 347 -9.75 72.36 -51.23
N ALA A 348 -11.09 72.20 -51.20
CA ALA A 348 -12.00 73.24 -51.57
C ALA A 348 -11.91 74.50 -50.64
N ALA A 349 -11.76 74.26 -49.30
CA ALA A 349 -11.54 75.32 -48.33
C ALA A 349 -10.20 76.05 -48.53
N GLU A 350 -9.12 75.38 -48.86
CA GLU A 350 -7.82 75.96 -49.18
C GLU A 350 -7.85 76.77 -50.49
N GLU A 351 -8.60 76.30 -51.47
CA GLU A 351 -8.80 77.07 -52.71
C GLU A 351 -9.58 78.35 -52.49
N VAL A 352 -10.62 78.29 -51.64
CA VAL A 352 -11.43 79.49 -51.25
C VAL A 352 -10.49 80.52 -50.57
N VAL A 353 -9.69 80.07 -49.60
CA VAL A 353 -8.73 80.94 -48.89
C VAL A 353 -7.72 81.57 -49.84
N ARG A 354 -7.23 80.77 -50.79
CA ARG A 354 -6.27 81.28 -51.84
C ARG A 354 -6.91 82.30 -52.77
N LYS A 355 -8.14 82.09 -53.19
CA LYS A 355 -8.89 83.06 -54.04
C LYS A 355 -9.21 84.34 -53.27
N THR A 356 -9.56 84.24 -51.97
CA THR A 356 -9.85 85.38 -51.12
C THR A 356 -8.58 86.20 -50.82
N ALA A 357 -7.45 85.57 -50.64
CA ALA A 357 -6.14 86.23 -50.46
C ALA A 357 -5.69 86.93 -51.74
N ALA A 358 -5.92 86.31 -52.90
CA ALA A 358 -5.62 86.89 -54.19
C ALA A 358 -6.52 88.14 -54.49
N ALA A 359 -7.85 88.03 -54.16
CA ALA A 359 -8.76 89.16 -54.30
C ALA A 359 -8.42 90.34 -53.39
N LYS A 360 -7.93 90.06 -52.19
CA LYS A 360 -7.48 91.13 -51.22
C LYS A 360 -6.23 91.83 -51.78
N LYS A 361 -5.29 91.08 -52.32
CA LYS A 361 -4.07 91.68 -52.94
C LYS A 361 -4.36 92.54 -54.16
N ALA A 362 -5.32 92.12 -54.98
CA ALA A 362 -5.78 92.92 -56.14
C ALA A 362 -6.57 94.16 -55.73
N GLY A 363 -7.18 94.21 -54.60
CA GLY A 363 -7.88 95.40 -54.04
C GLY A 363 -6.96 96.41 -53.36
N GLU A 364 -5.71 96.04 -53.00
CA GLU A 364 -4.72 96.94 -52.41
C GLU A 364 -3.78 97.59 -53.49
N GLU A 365 -3.86 97.11 -54.71
CA GLU A 365 -3.09 97.67 -55.87
C GLU A 365 -3.92 98.55 -56.82
N ALA A 366 -5.24 98.81 -56.50
CA ALA A 366 -6.12 99.74 -57.18
C ALA A 366 -6.39 100.99 -56.35
#